data_89ed729be599dfcb09158c397b6fc338
#
_entry.id   89ed729be599dfcb09158c397b6fc338
#
_cell.length_a   1.000
_cell.length_b   1.000
_cell.length_c   1.000
_cell.angle_alpha   90.00
_cell.angle_beta   90.00
_cell.angle_gamma   90.00
#
_symmetry.space_group_name_H-M   'P 1'
#
loop_
_entity.id
_entity.type
_entity.pdbx_description
1 polymer ?
#
loop_
_entity_poly.entity_id
_entity_poly.type
_entity_poly.pdbx_seq_one_letter_code
_entity_poly.pdbx_strand_id
1 'polypeptide(L)'
;MKGYVAILRGYSTGDHLAGPAGSLAAWLTGQSSYRHSQLSPPQLALLDEVAGLGYEVVRAGFPYNRRALAVPYAPEPLIRASLRNLAQFSAALARPAFAAEIARHLQPLIGAASRRLLLLCGSCGLQLFAAALPRLSLPSGLRVGLVAVGPVCLTPAAVFRDHPGLDLFVVQGSRDWISRLGSRTGADARPPVDHLGYTRHPEARRAIRQAAIALART
;
A
#
# COMPACT_ATOMS: atom_id res chain seq x y z
N MET A 1 4.57 12.71 20.45
CA MET A 1 5.04 12.49 19.07
C MET A 1 6.21 11.50 18.93
N LYS A 2 6.87 11.04 20.01
CA LYS A 2 7.92 10.00 19.99
C LYS A 2 7.39 8.59 19.66
N GLY A 3 6.12 8.32 19.85
CA GLY A 3 5.53 6.99 19.70
C GLY A 3 5.36 6.46 18.27
N TYR A 4 5.23 7.34 17.27
CA TYR A 4 4.95 6.92 15.88
C TYR A 4 6.18 6.30 15.19
N VAL A 5 7.36 6.75 15.54
CA VAL A 5 8.61 6.20 15.00
C VAL A 5 9.02 4.93 15.77
N ALA A 6 8.69 4.84 17.05
CA ALA A 6 9.05 3.69 17.89
C ALA A 6 8.31 2.40 17.49
N ILE A 7 7.11 2.48 16.90
CA ILE A 7 6.29 1.33 16.53
C ILE A 7 6.81 0.65 15.27
N LEU A 8 7.34 1.42 14.33
CA LEU A 8 8.01 0.88 13.15
C LEU A 8 9.39 0.29 13.49
N ARG A 9 10.07 0.78 14.53
CA ARG A 9 11.46 0.41 14.87
C ARG A 9 11.62 -1.00 15.39
N GLY A 10 10.85 -1.77 15.70
CA GLY A 10 11.14 -3.09 16.29
C GLY A 10 10.88 -4.26 15.37
N TYR A 11 10.45 -4.02 14.15
CA TYR A 11 9.66 -5.02 13.47
C TYR A 11 9.85 -5.05 11.98
N SER A 12 11.08 -4.97 11.52
CA SER A 12 11.33 -5.30 10.11
C SER A 12 11.32 -6.80 9.97
N THR A 13 10.66 -7.28 8.96
CA THR A 13 10.75 -8.70 8.73
C THR A 13 10.48 -9.03 7.29
N GLY A 14 11.52 -9.32 6.56
CA GLY A 14 11.43 -10.19 5.41
C GLY A 14 11.12 -11.65 5.78
N ASP A 15 11.09 -11.99 7.08
CA ASP A 15 11.04 -13.38 7.56
C ASP A 15 9.72 -14.12 7.29
N HIS A 16 8.67 -13.42 6.91
CA HIS A 16 7.38 -14.02 6.50
C HIS A 16 7.19 -14.02 4.99
N LEU A 17 8.14 -13.48 4.25
CA LEU A 17 8.17 -13.63 2.81
C LEU A 17 8.73 -15.02 2.52
N ALA A 18 7.92 -15.92 2.06
CA ALA A 18 8.37 -17.19 1.51
C ALA A 18 9.32 -16.85 0.37
N GLY A 19 10.58 -17.27 0.43
CA GLY A 19 11.61 -17.16 -0.59
C GLY A 19 11.45 -16.20 -1.79
N PRO A 20 12.33 -16.20 -2.77
CA PRO A 20 12.19 -15.33 -3.92
C PRO A 20 10.95 -15.71 -4.75
N ALA A 21 9.94 -14.83 -4.76
CA ALA A 21 8.74 -14.95 -5.57
C ALA A 21 8.99 -14.38 -6.97
N GLY A 22 8.42 -15.00 -8.00
CA GLY A 22 8.45 -14.46 -9.36
C GLY A 22 7.68 -13.13 -9.42
N SER A 23 6.44 -13.16 -8.95
CA SER A 23 5.54 -12.00 -8.87
C SER A 23 4.88 -11.95 -7.49
N LEU A 24 4.97 -10.83 -6.80
CA LEU A 24 4.49 -10.65 -5.43
C LEU A 24 3.44 -9.54 -5.37
N ALA A 25 2.41 -9.71 -4.55
CA ALA A 25 1.44 -8.65 -4.29
C ALA A 25 1.27 -8.40 -2.79
N ALA A 26 1.14 -7.13 -2.41
CA ALA A 26 0.95 -6.72 -1.02
C ALA A 26 0.05 -5.48 -0.90
N TRP A 27 -0.58 -5.32 0.27
CA TRP A 27 -1.23 -4.08 0.66
C TRP A 27 -0.23 -3.10 1.31
N LEU A 28 -0.27 -1.85 0.87
CA LEU A 28 0.42 -0.74 1.50
C LEU A 28 -0.61 0.31 1.92
N THR A 29 -0.87 0.41 3.20
CA THR A 29 -1.77 1.41 3.79
C THR A 29 -1.09 2.04 5.00
N GLY A 30 -1.64 3.13 5.52
CA GLY A 30 -1.26 3.57 6.86
C GLY A 30 -1.60 2.51 7.90
N GLN A 31 -0.81 2.44 8.94
CA GLN A 31 -1.01 1.50 10.05
C GLN A 31 -2.13 2.01 10.97
N SER A 32 -3.33 1.49 10.80
CA SER A 32 -4.50 1.86 11.61
C SER A 32 -4.42 1.32 13.03
N SER A 33 -3.88 0.11 13.22
CA SER A 33 -3.66 -0.50 14.53
C SER A 33 -2.18 -0.59 14.87
N TYR A 34 -1.83 -0.29 16.13
CA TYR A 34 -0.48 -0.50 16.65
C TYR A 34 -0.30 -1.86 17.32
N ARG A 35 -1.36 -2.66 17.38
CA ARG A 35 -1.36 -3.98 18.02
C ARG A 35 -1.11 -5.10 17.01
N HIS A 36 -1.53 -4.93 15.75
CA HIS A 36 -1.42 -5.95 14.72
C HIS A 36 -1.17 -5.35 13.33
N SER A 37 -0.62 -6.17 12.45
CA SER A 37 -0.47 -5.89 11.02
C SER A 37 -1.43 -6.75 10.17
N GLN A 38 -2.52 -7.24 10.75
CA GLN A 38 -3.49 -8.05 10.06
C GLN A 38 -4.28 -7.23 9.05
N LEU A 39 -4.52 -7.81 7.90
CA LEU A 39 -5.44 -7.27 6.91
C LEU A 39 -6.88 -7.57 7.32
N SER A 40 -7.80 -6.69 6.99
CA SER A 40 -9.23 -6.96 7.17
C SER A 40 -9.70 -8.07 6.22
N PRO A 41 -10.78 -8.81 6.56
CA PRO A 41 -11.32 -9.83 5.67
C PRO A 41 -11.60 -9.35 4.24
N PRO A 42 -12.16 -8.14 4.00
CA PRO A 42 -12.33 -7.63 2.64
C PRO A 42 -11.01 -7.35 1.89
N GLN A 43 -9.95 -6.95 2.60
CA GLN A 43 -8.62 -6.78 1.99
C GLN A 43 -8.01 -8.12 1.61
N LEU A 44 -8.13 -9.13 2.48
CA LEU A 44 -7.69 -10.50 2.18
C LEU A 44 -8.43 -11.07 0.96
N ALA A 45 -9.77 -10.93 0.91
CA ALA A 45 -10.56 -11.39 -0.22
C ALA A 45 -10.14 -10.73 -1.55
N LEU A 46 -9.76 -9.46 -1.54
CA LEU A 46 -9.25 -8.79 -2.75
C LEU A 46 -7.84 -9.26 -3.12
N LEU A 47 -6.97 -9.54 -2.13
CA LEU A 47 -5.67 -10.18 -2.41
C LEU A 47 -5.82 -11.58 -2.99
N ASP A 48 -6.82 -12.36 -2.55
CA ASP A 48 -7.09 -13.71 -3.11
C ASP A 48 -7.51 -13.62 -4.59
N GLU A 49 -8.25 -12.57 -4.98
CA GLU A 49 -8.53 -12.30 -6.40
C GLU A 49 -7.25 -11.97 -7.19
N VAL A 50 -6.32 -11.23 -6.59
CA VAL A 50 -5.02 -10.91 -7.19
C VAL A 50 -4.13 -12.15 -7.27
N ALA A 51 -4.17 -13.03 -6.27
CA ALA A 51 -3.46 -14.32 -6.32
C ALA A 51 -3.88 -15.17 -7.53
N GLY A 52 -5.17 -15.14 -7.88
CA GLY A 52 -5.69 -15.78 -9.09
C GLY A 52 -5.14 -15.25 -10.42
N LEU A 53 -4.41 -14.12 -10.40
CA LEU A 53 -3.70 -13.55 -11.55
C LEU A 53 -2.22 -13.98 -11.62
N GLY A 54 -1.77 -14.91 -10.79
CA GLY A 54 -0.41 -15.44 -10.77
C GLY A 54 0.56 -14.67 -9.85
N TYR A 55 0.04 -13.91 -8.88
CA TYR A 55 0.85 -13.31 -7.82
C TYR A 55 0.88 -14.18 -6.57
N GLU A 56 2.04 -14.35 -5.98
CA GLU A 56 2.11 -14.70 -4.56
C GLU A 56 1.67 -13.50 -3.72
N VAL A 57 0.96 -13.72 -2.62
CA VAL A 57 0.36 -12.63 -1.84
C VAL A 57 0.91 -12.56 -0.43
N VAL A 58 1.28 -11.36 -0.01
CA VAL A 58 1.67 -11.07 1.37
C VAL A 58 0.41 -10.82 2.20
N ARG A 59 0.06 -11.79 3.06
CA ARG A 59 -1.17 -11.75 3.89
C ARG A 59 -1.02 -10.87 5.14
N ALA A 60 -0.05 -9.96 5.12
CA ALA A 60 0.21 -8.99 6.18
C ALA A 60 0.03 -7.57 5.63
N GLY A 61 -0.50 -6.66 6.45
CA GLY A 61 -0.49 -5.23 6.19
C GLY A 61 0.80 -4.58 6.63
N PHE A 62 1.08 -3.37 6.13
CA PHE A 62 2.20 -2.56 6.57
C PHE A 62 2.17 -2.34 8.10
N PRO A 63 3.27 -2.43 8.81
CA PRO A 63 4.67 -2.58 8.37
C PRO A 63 5.16 -4.04 8.19
N TYR A 64 4.27 -4.98 7.90
CA TYR A 64 4.57 -6.39 7.63
C TYR A 64 5.24 -7.10 8.82
N ASN A 65 4.72 -6.88 10.00
CA ASN A 65 5.30 -7.36 11.24
C ASN A 65 4.79 -8.75 11.62
N ARG A 66 5.67 -9.74 11.63
CA ARG A 66 5.33 -11.13 11.97
C ARG A 66 4.77 -11.29 13.39
N ARG A 67 5.32 -10.60 14.38
CA ARG A 67 4.81 -10.67 15.77
C ARG A 67 3.40 -10.12 15.89
N ALA A 68 3.12 -9.04 15.16
CA ALA A 68 1.79 -8.46 15.11
C ALA A 68 0.78 -9.31 14.31
N LEU A 69 1.22 -10.30 13.54
CA LEU A 69 0.33 -11.28 12.89
C LEU A 69 -0.20 -12.33 13.87
N ALA A 70 0.49 -12.59 14.96
CA ALA A 70 0.03 -13.50 16.00
C ALA A 70 -1.15 -12.94 16.83
N VAL A 71 -1.38 -11.62 16.78
CA VAL A 71 -2.52 -10.97 17.45
C VAL A 71 -3.74 -11.04 16.52
N PRO A 72 -4.89 -11.57 16.96
CA PRO A 72 -6.09 -11.64 16.14
C PRO A 72 -6.51 -10.27 15.59
N TYR A 73 -7.06 -10.27 14.37
CA TYR A 73 -7.61 -9.04 13.79
C TYR A 73 -8.72 -8.48 14.69
N ALA A 74 -8.59 -7.21 15.01
CA ALA A 74 -9.63 -6.43 15.67
C ALA A 74 -9.78 -5.08 14.95
N PRO A 75 -11.01 -4.70 14.56
CA PRO A 75 -11.22 -3.42 13.90
C PRO A 75 -10.92 -2.27 14.89
N GLU A 76 -10.10 -1.33 14.46
CA GLU A 76 -9.87 -0.10 15.25
C GLU A 76 -11.04 0.88 15.05
N PRO A 77 -11.44 1.62 16.09
CA PRO A 77 -12.39 2.72 15.96
C PRO A 77 -11.94 3.70 14.86
N LEU A 78 -12.87 4.09 13.98
CA LEU A 78 -12.58 4.88 12.77
C LEU A 78 -11.80 6.17 13.09
N ILE A 79 -12.21 6.92 14.12
CA ILE A 79 -11.55 8.16 14.52
C ILE A 79 -10.09 7.90 14.88
N ARG A 80 -9.80 6.85 15.66
CA ARG A 80 -8.45 6.50 16.08
C ARG A 80 -7.59 6.07 14.89
N ALA A 81 -8.15 5.25 14.00
CA ALA A 81 -7.49 4.83 12.77
C ALA A 81 -7.17 6.04 11.87
N SER A 82 -8.11 6.96 11.71
CA SER A 82 -7.94 8.19 10.92
C SER A 82 -6.86 9.11 11.48
N LEU A 83 -6.83 9.32 12.79
CA LEU A 83 -5.79 10.14 13.45
C LEU A 83 -4.39 9.54 13.28
N ARG A 84 -4.27 8.20 13.39
CA ARG A 84 -3.00 7.50 13.17
C ARG A 84 -2.54 7.61 11.72
N ASN A 85 -3.44 7.41 10.76
CA ASN A 85 -3.14 7.53 9.34
C ASN A 85 -2.74 8.97 8.98
N LEU A 86 -3.42 9.98 9.52
CA LEU A 86 -3.07 11.39 9.34
C LEU A 86 -1.68 11.71 9.92
N ALA A 87 -1.35 11.18 11.10
CA ALA A 87 -0.03 11.36 11.69
C ALA A 87 1.08 10.72 10.86
N GLN A 88 0.86 9.52 10.31
CA GLN A 88 1.81 8.85 9.42
C GLN A 88 1.94 9.59 8.08
N PHE A 89 0.83 10.03 7.50
CA PHE A 89 0.83 10.87 6.31
C PHE A 89 1.66 12.14 6.51
N SER A 90 1.43 12.88 7.61
CA SER A 90 2.18 14.09 7.94
C SER A 90 3.66 13.81 8.19
N ALA A 91 3.97 12.68 8.85
CA ALA A 91 5.36 12.26 9.08
C ALA A 91 6.06 11.88 7.76
N ALA A 92 5.37 11.24 6.83
CA ALA A 92 5.89 10.91 5.51
C ALA A 92 6.24 12.16 4.69
N LEU A 93 5.47 13.24 4.84
CA LEU A 93 5.75 14.51 4.19
C LEU A 93 6.93 15.28 4.80
N ALA A 94 7.09 15.23 6.14
CA ALA A 94 7.94 16.17 6.84
C ALA A 94 9.18 15.54 7.52
N ARG A 95 9.29 14.20 7.58
CA ARG A 95 10.32 13.54 8.40
C ARG A 95 11.19 12.55 7.62
N PRO A 96 12.42 12.91 7.26
CA PRO A 96 13.34 12.01 6.57
C PRO A 96 13.60 10.69 7.31
N ALA A 97 13.64 10.70 8.65
CA ALA A 97 13.79 9.50 9.45
C ALA A 97 12.60 8.54 9.32
N PHE A 98 11.38 9.07 9.22
CA PHE A 98 10.18 8.24 9.00
C PHE A 98 10.18 7.64 7.58
N ALA A 99 10.59 8.40 6.57
CA ALA A 99 10.76 7.91 5.20
C ALA A 99 11.81 6.78 5.13
N ALA A 100 12.91 6.90 5.85
CA ALA A 100 13.91 5.84 5.94
C ALA A 100 13.36 4.56 6.62
N GLU A 101 12.53 4.71 7.65
CA GLU A 101 11.87 3.57 8.29
C GLU A 101 10.87 2.88 7.33
N ILE A 102 10.08 3.65 6.57
CA ILE A 102 9.20 3.08 5.55
C ILE A 102 10.02 2.29 4.51
N ALA A 103 11.11 2.86 4.01
CA ALA A 103 11.99 2.20 3.05
C ALA A 103 12.55 0.88 3.61
N ARG A 104 12.97 0.86 4.88
CA ARG A 104 13.47 -0.34 5.56
C ARG A 104 12.42 -1.47 5.60
N HIS A 105 11.13 -1.13 5.71
CA HIS A 105 10.06 -2.13 5.69
C HIS A 105 9.66 -2.56 4.27
N LEU A 106 9.79 -1.68 3.26
CA LEU A 106 9.47 -2.00 1.88
C LEU A 106 10.61 -2.74 1.15
N GLN A 107 11.87 -2.47 1.51
CA GLN A 107 13.01 -3.08 0.83
C GLN A 107 12.99 -4.61 0.82
N PRO A 108 12.60 -5.33 1.90
CA PRO A 108 12.46 -6.78 1.87
C PRO A 108 11.41 -7.28 0.88
N LEU A 109 10.27 -6.56 0.70
CA LEU A 109 9.26 -6.91 -0.31
C LEU A 109 9.82 -6.78 -1.73
N ILE A 110 10.57 -5.69 -1.97
CA ILE A 110 11.23 -5.43 -3.25
C ILE A 110 12.27 -6.53 -3.52
N GLY A 111 13.08 -6.90 -2.53
CA GLY A 111 14.08 -7.95 -2.67
C GLY A 111 13.51 -9.36 -2.83
N ALA A 112 12.29 -9.60 -2.35
CA ALA A 112 11.61 -10.89 -2.50
C ALA A 112 10.96 -11.08 -3.88
N ALA A 113 10.63 -10.00 -4.60
CA ALA A 113 10.06 -10.06 -5.93
C ALA A 113 11.15 -10.05 -7.00
N SER A 114 11.18 -11.06 -7.89
CA SER A 114 12.20 -11.14 -8.95
C SER A 114 11.73 -10.59 -10.31
N ARG A 115 10.42 -10.54 -10.54
CA ARG A 115 9.83 -10.06 -11.81
C ARG A 115 8.89 -8.88 -11.61
N ARG A 116 7.93 -9.02 -10.72
CA ARG A 116 6.89 -8.02 -10.49
C ARG A 116 6.57 -7.87 -9.01
N LEU A 117 6.38 -6.64 -8.58
CA LEU A 117 5.80 -6.32 -7.27
C LEU A 117 4.54 -5.48 -7.50
N LEU A 118 3.39 -5.97 -7.10
CA LEU A 118 2.14 -5.21 -7.10
C LEU A 118 1.83 -4.69 -5.70
N LEU A 119 1.76 -3.38 -5.55
CA LEU A 119 1.36 -2.73 -4.30
C LEU A 119 -0.05 -2.14 -4.44
N LEU A 120 -0.99 -2.68 -3.66
CA LEU A 120 -2.31 -2.09 -3.49
C LEU A 120 -2.21 -0.96 -2.45
N CYS A 121 -2.05 0.28 -2.91
CA CYS A 121 -1.79 1.44 -2.06
C CYS A 121 -3.10 2.08 -1.60
N GLY A 122 -3.60 1.72 -0.42
CA GLY A 122 -4.83 2.28 0.15
C GLY A 122 -4.59 3.59 0.90
N SER A 123 -5.48 4.58 0.73
CA SER A 123 -5.44 5.86 1.46
C SER A 123 -4.06 6.53 1.40
N CYS A 124 -3.38 6.75 2.52
CA CYS A 124 -2.03 7.35 2.55
C CYS A 124 -0.90 6.42 2.07
N GLY A 125 -1.18 5.17 1.70
CA GLY A 125 -0.17 4.20 1.29
C GLY A 125 0.70 4.67 0.11
N LEU A 126 0.11 5.33 -0.88
CA LEU A 126 0.88 5.90 -2.00
C LEU A 126 1.82 7.02 -1.54
N GLN A 127 1.42 7.84 -0.56
CA GLN A 127 2.31 8.87 0.02
C GLN A 127 3.45 8.25 0.82
N LEU A 128 3.19 7.14 1.53
CA LEU A 128 4.24 6.38 2.23
C LEU A 128 5.27 5.85 1.23
N PHE A 129 4.80 5.27 0.12
CA PHE A 129 5.68 4.79 -0.95
C PHE A 129 6.51 5.94 -1.56
N ALA A 130 5.88 7.08 -1.88
CA ALA A 130 6.54 8.27 -2.41
C ALA A 130 7.67 8.77 -1.50
N ALA A 131 7.42 8.82 -0.20
CA ALA A 131 8.42 9.25 0.78
C ALA A 131 9.61 8.28 0.86
N ALA A 132 9.37 6.99 0.69
CA ALA A 132 10.40 5.96 0.72
C ALA A 132 11.19 5.87 -0.60
N LEU A 133 10.56 6.15 -1.74
CA LEU A 133 11.09 5.92 -3.09
C LEU A 133 12.55 6.37 -3.29
N PRO A 134 12.99 7.56 -2.86
CA PRO A 134 14.39 7.97 -3.02
C PRO A 134 15.42 7.14 -2.24
N ARG A 135 14.95 6.22 -1.38
CA ARG A 135 15.76 5.37 -0.50
C ARG A 135 15.63 3.88 -0.84
N LEU A 136 14.75 3.56 -1.79
CA LEU A 136 14.53 2.20 -2.24
C LEU A 136 15.52 1.84 -3.34
N SER A 137 16.07 0.64 -3.26
CA SER A 137 16.87 0.04 -4.34
C SER A 137 15.95 -0.88 -5.14
N LEU A 138 15.60 -0.46 -6.36
CA LEU A 138 14.80 -1.27 -7.27
C LEU A 138 15.76 -2.07 -8.17
N PRO A 139 15.74 -3.42 -8.12
CA PRO A 139 16.56 -4.25 -8.98
C PRO A 139 16.26 -3.98 -10.48
N SER A 140 17.28 -4.05 -11.31
CA SER A 140 17.10 -3.98 -12.76
C SER A 140 16.20 -5.14 -13.23
N GLY A 141 15.19 -4.82 -14.02
CA GLY A 141 14.21 -5.79 -14.51
C GLY A 141 13.01 -6.04 -13.58
N LEU A 142 13.01 -5.54 -12.34
CA LEU A 142 11.81 -5.54 -11.50
C LEU A 142 10.82 -4.46 -11.97
N ARG A 143 9.57 -4.85 -12.21
CA ARG A 143 8.45 -3.94 -12.45
C ARG A 143 7.64 -3.79 -11.17
N VAL A 144 7.41 -2.56 -10.74
CA VAL A 144 6.59 -2.25 -9.55
C VAL A 144 5.29 -1.57 -9.99
N GLY A 145 4.20 -2.32 -9.92
CA GLY A 145 2.86 -1.81 -10.18
C GLY A 145 2.25 -1.21 -8.90
N LEU A 146 1.81 0.03 -8.99
CA LEU A 146 1.14 0.75 -7.91
C LEU A 146 -0.33 0.92 -8.26
N VAL A 147 -1.23 0.22 -7.58
CA VAL A 147 -2.68 0.46 -7.67
C VAL A 147 -3.08 1.32 -6.49
N ALA A 148 -3.24 2.61 -6.73
CA ALA A 148 -3.67 3.56 -5.71
C ALA A 148 -5.19 3.48 -5.51
N VAL A 149 -5.62 3.09 -4.32
CA VAL A 149 -7.01 2.86 -3.94
C VAL A 149 -7.48 3.94 -2.98
N GLY A 150 -8.30 4.87 -3.46
CA GLY A 150 -8.71 6.05 -2.69
C GLY A 150 -7.52 6.84 -2.15
N PRO A 151 -6.54 7.23 -2.98
CA PRO A 151 -5.29 7.76 -2.47
C PRO A 151 -5.48 9.09 -1.74
N VAL A 152 -4.73 9.25 -0.65
CA VAL A 152 -4.43 10.52 -0.01
C VAL A 152 -2.93 10.72 -0.21
N CYS A 153 -2.57 11.51 -1.25
CA CYS A 153 -1.20 11.64 -1.72
C CYS A 153 -0.96 13.01 -2.38
N LEU A 154 -0.09 13.82 -1.80
CA LEU A 154 0.26 15.13 -2.34
C LEU A 154 1.41 15.08 -3.36
N THR A 155 2.07 13.93 -3.50
CA THR A 155 3.07 13.72 -4.54
C THR A 155 2.38 13.62 -5.90
N PRO A 156 2.78 14.43 -6.91
CA PRO A 156 2.20 14.38 -8.24
C PRO A 156 2.36 13.01 -8.91
N ALA A 157 1.40 12.62 -9.74
CA ALA A 157 1.44 11.34 -10.47
C ALA A 157 2.69 11.18 -11.35
N ALA A 158 3.21 12.27 -11.90
CA ALA A 158 4.42 12.29 -12.73
C ALA A 158 5.62 11.63 -12.02
N VAL A 159 5.79 11.85 -10.71
CA VAL A 159 6.87 11.23 -9.93
C VAL A 159 6.89 9.70 -10.02
N PHE A 160 5.73 9.08 -10.19
CA PHE A 160 5.61 7.63 -10.34
C PHE A 160 5.61 7.21 -11.81
N ARG A 161 4.88 7.94 -12.67
CA ARG A 161 4.70 7.58 -14.09
C ARG A 161 5.96 7.79 -14.92
N ASP A 162 6.78 8.79 -14.55
CA ASP A 162 8.03 9.09 -15.25
C ASP A 162 9.22 8.29 -14.68
N HIS A 163 9.01 7.54 -13.59
CA HIS A 163 10.06 6.73 -12.98
C HIS A 163 10.19 5.40 -13.73
N PRO A 164 11.39 5.05 -14.24
CA PRO A 164 11.60 3.77 -14.91
C PRO A 164 11.38 2.61 -13.93
N GLY A 165 10.61 1.62 -14.34
CA GLY A 165 10.27 0.45 -13.51
C GLY A 165 9.07 0.63 -12.58
N LEU A 166 8.41 1.81 -12.56
CA LEU A 166 7.14 2.01 -11.88
C LEU A 166 5.99 2.17 -12.88
N ASP A 167 4.85 1.61 -12.54
CA ASP A 167 3.58 1.81 -13.23
C ASP A 167 2.53 2.22 -12.20
N LEU A 168 1.75 3.27 -12.47
CA LEU A 168 0.72 3.78 -11.56
C LEU A 168 -0.66 3.68 -12.21
N PHE A 169 -1.62 3.11 -11.48
CA PHE A 169 -3.05 3.17 -11.79
C PHE A 169 -3.82 3.67 -10.58
N VAL A 170 -4.68 4.69 -10.76
CA VAL A 170 -5.38 5.36 -9.68
C VAL A 170 -6.88 5.07 -9.75
N VAL A 171 -7.40 4.40 -8.72
CA VAL A 171 -8.83 4.17 -8.50
C VAL A 171 -9.31 5.15 -7.44
N GLN A 172 -10.06 6.19 -7.85
CA GLN A 172 -10.57 7.23 -6.96
C GLN A 172 -12.10 7.30 -7.04
N GLY A 173 -12.77 7.02 -5.94
CA GLY A 173 -14.23 7.00 -5.87
C GLY A 173 -14.87 8.36 -6.18
N SER A 174 -15.97 8.37 -6.94
CA SER A 174 -16.68 9.61 -7.25
C SER A 174 -17.34 10.24 -6.00
N ARG A 175 -17.60 9.45 -4.96
CA ARG A 175 -18.13 9.88 -3.66
C ARG A 175 -17.07 10.02 -2.58
N ASP A 176 -15.80 9.72 -2.92
CA ASP A 176 -14.66 9.83 -2.00
C ASP A 176 -14.10 11.26 -2.00
N TRP A 177 -14.72 12.14 -1.21
CA TRP A 177 -14.27 13.51 -1.07
C TRP A 177 -12.91 13.62 -0.37
N ILE A 178 -12.55 12.64 0.52
CA ILE A 178 -11.26 12.63 1.22
C ILE A 178 -10.13 12.48 0.21
N SER A 179 -10.20 11.47 -0.66
CA SER A 179 -9.20 11.26 -1.71
C SER A 179 -9.20 12.40 -2.73
N ARG A 180 -10.39 12.91 -3.12
CA ARG A 180 -10.49 13.99 -4.11
C ARG A 180 -9.84 15.29 -3.65
N LEU A 181 -9.94 15.63 -2.37
CA LEU A 181 -9.30 16.81 -1.78
C LEU A 181 -7.84 16.53 -1.35
N GLY A 182 -7.55 15.31 -0.91
CA GLY A 182 -6.27 14.91 -0.36
C GLY A 182 -5.27 14.34 -1.37
N SER A 183 -5.58 14.32 -2.68
CA SER A 183 -4.69 13.73 -3.68
C SER A 183 -4.42 14.65 -4.87
N ARG A 184 -3.18 14.60 -5.37
CA ARG A 184 -2.73 15.26 -6.60
C ARG A 184 -2.42 14.28 -7.74
N THR A 185 -2.88 13.04 -7.63
CA THR A 185 -2.52 11.98 -8.59
C THR A 185 -3.45 11.88 -9.80
N GLY A 186 -4.59 12.55 -9.77
CA GLY A 186 -5.65 12.31 -10.75
C GLY A 186 -6.37 10.98 -10.52
N ALA A 187 -7.15 10.51 -11.49
CA ALA A 187 -7.84 9.22 -11.43
C ALA A 187 -7.95 8.58 -12.79
N ASP A 188 -7.57 7.31 -12.89
CA ASP A 188 -7.74 6.47 -14.09
C ASP A 188 -9.10 5.75 -14.09
N ALA A 189 -9.68 5.49 -12.89
CA ALA A 189 -11.03 4.94 -12.73
C ALA A 189 -11.79 5.65 -11.61
N ARG A 190 -13.12 5.87 -11.79
CA ARG A 190 -13.98 6.59 -10.85
C ARG A 190 -15.25 5.80 -10.48
N PRO A 191 -15.15 4.68 -9.72
CA PRO A 191 -16.32 3.95 -9.26
C PRO A 191 -17.18 4.78 -8.27
N PRO A 192 -18.49 4.52 -8.13
CA PRO A 192 -19.38 5.28 -7.26
C PRO A 192 -19.28 4.85 -5.79
N VAL A 193 -18.09 4.99 -5.21
CA VAL A 193 -17.73 4.54 -3.86
C VAL A 193 -17.18 5.68 -3.02
N ASP A 194 -17.39 5.62 -1.70
CA ASP A 194 -16.78 6.46 -0.69
C ASP A 194 -15.40 5.93 -0.24
N HIS A 195 -14.75 6.66 0.69
CA HIS A 195 -13.38 6.36 1.14
C HIS A 195 -13.22 4.98 1.81
N LEU A 196 -14.26 4.42 2.39
CA LEU A 196 -14.19 3.16 3.14
C LEU A 196 -14.73 1.95 2.35
N GLY A 197 -15.36 2.20 1.21
CA GLY A 197 -16.10 1.18 0.46
C GLY A 197 -15.29 0.38 -0.56
N TYR A 198 -14.08 0.76 -0.91
CA TYR A 198 -13.34 0.20 -2.06
C TYR A 198 -13.20 -1.32 -2.07
N THR A 199 -12.93 -1.92 -0.93
CA THR A 199 -12.75 -3.38 -0.83
C THR A 199 -14.06 -4.17 -0.83
N ARG A 200 -15.20 -3.50 -0.74
CA ARG A 200 -16.55 -4.12 -0.69
C ARG A 200 -17.39 -3.81 -1.91
N HIS A 201 -17.23 -2.62 -2.52
CA HIS A 201 -18.04 -2.19 -3.64
C HIS A 201 -17.67 -2.94 -4.93
N PRO A 202 -18.62 -3.58 -5.64
CA PRO A 202 -18.31 -4.42 -6.80
C PRO A 202 -17.55 -3.70 -7.93
N GLU A 203 -17.94 -2.47 -8.26
CA GLU A 203 -17.29 -1.70 -9.31
C GLU A 203 -15.88 -1.27 -8.93
N ALA A 204 -15.65 -0.91 -7.65
CA ALA A 204 -14.31 -0.58 -7.18
C ALA A 204 -13.40 -1.81 -7.22
N ARG A 205 -13.87 -2.98 -6.76
CA ARG A 205 -13.13 -4.24 -6.85
C ARG A 205 -12.80 -4.59 -8.31
N ARG A 206 -13.78 -4.43 -9.21
CA ARG A 206 -13.57 -4.65 -10.66
C ARG A 206 -12.47 -3.72 -11.19
N ALA A 207 -12.52 -2.42 -10.88
CA ALA A 207 -11.50 -1.47 -11.31
C ALA A 207 -10.10 -1.81 -10.78
N ILE A 208 -9.99 -2.17 -9.49
CA ILE A 208 -8.73 -2.60 -8.88
C ILE A 208 -8.18 -3.87 -9.56
N ARG A 209 -9.04 -4.85 -9.81
CA ARG A 209 -8.65 -6.09 -10.50
C ARG A 209 -8.21 -5.81 -11.94
N GLN A 210 -8.92 -4.95 -12.67
CA GLN A 210 -8.54 -4.55 -14.04
C GLN A 210 -7.17 -3.85 -14.05
N ALA A 211 -6.91 -2.97 -13.07
CA ALA A 211 -5.60 -2.35 -12.88
C ALA A 211 -4.50 -3.40 -12.65
N ALA A 212 -4.74 -4.37 -11.76
CA ALA A 212 -3.80 -5.44 -11.48
C ALA A 212 -3.51 -6.30 -12.74
N ILE A 213 -4.53 -6.59 -13.56
CA ILE A 213 -4.37 -7.30 -14.84
C ILE A 213 -3.56 -6.46 -15.84
N ALA A 214 -3.85 -5.17 -15.97
CA ALA A 214 -3.13 -4.29 -16.88
C ALA A 214 -1.64 -4.23 -16.51
N LEU A 215 -1.35 -4.01 -15.23
CA LEU A 215 0.01 -3.95 -14.70
C LEU A 215 0.75 -5.31 -14.70
N ALA A 216 0.04 -6.41 -14.82
CA ALA A 216 0.65 -7.73 -14.98
C ALA A 216 1.14 -8.00 -16.41
N ARG A 217 0.73 -7.19 -17.38
CA ARG A 217 1.08 -7.37 -18.82
C ARG A 217 2.24 -6.49 -19.27
N THR A 218 2.56 -5.44 -18.51
CA THR A 218 3.73 -4.57 -18.71
C THR A 218 5.00 -5.21 -18.14
#